data_b9cd3723a1883f66dcfd6000f20c31d7
#
_entry.id   b9cd3723a1883f66dcfd6000f20c31d7
#
_cell.length_a   1.000
_cell.length_b   1.000
_cell.length_c   1.000
_cell.angle_alpha   90.00
_cell.angle_beta   90.00
_cell.angle_gamma   90.00
#
_symmetry.space_group_name_H-M   'P 1'
#
loop_
_entity.id
_entity.type
_entity.pdbx_description
1 polymer ?
#
loop_
_entity_poly.entity_id
_entity_poly.type
_entity_poly.pdbx_seq_one_letter_code
_entity_poly.pdbx_strand_id
1 'polypeptide(L)'
;AIDWNFIYPLVRPLYSSFGRPSIDPVVLFKMLFINFTFGIHSMRRTCEEIKVNLAYRWFLGLSIDDEVPNYSTWSQNYIRRYGDSEVFDEIFKKIIEEAIAYDFVDLDTVFGDGTHRKANANSRKHENKVVEIVKKYYDDELLEEINKDRKAHEKKPIKETKDIELAYDEETGELIEGKGTKSIKVSKTDPESGCFHKGEKQKCFAYTNLTFCDRHGFVLHNTVAPGNQHDSVVFHDAYRELLNTYGDSIHNISLDAGFITPAICREIIEDGIRPYLPYKRPMTKKGFFKKYEYVYDEKLDIYICPNNKDLKYTTTNKSGYREYKSNPKDCEGCPFLEQCTQSKNHQKVITRHVWEEYRELADEIRYTPEWKDIYPLRKETIER
;
A
#
# COMPACT_ATOMS: atom_id res chain seq x y z
N ALA A 1 -18.78 -6.49 -26.65
CA ALA A 1 -19.30 -5.14 -26.32
C ALA A 1 -19.87 -5.21 -24.91
N ILE A 2 -19.53 -4.25 -24.05
CA ILE A 2 -20.01 -4.20 -22.64
C ILE A 2 -21.54 -4.06 -22.66
N ASP A 3 -22.24 -4.95 -21.97
CA ASP A 3 -23.67 -4.80 -21.69
C ASP A 3 -23.84 -3.86 -20.47
N TRP A 4 -24.32 -2.65 -20.73
CA TRP A 4 -24.46 -1.59 -19.69
C TRP A 4 -25.73 -1.77 -18.83
N ASN A 5 -26.54 -2.77 -19.05
CA ASN A 5 -27.79 -2.97 -18.30
C ASN A 5 -27.54 -3.28 -16.81
N PHE A 6 -26.36 -3.76 -16.45
CA PHE A 6 -25.97 -3.99 -15.05
C PHE A 6 -25.99 -2.72 -14.18
N ILE A 7 -25.92 -1.53 -14.80
CA ILE A 7 -26.00 -0.25 -14.06
C ILE A 7 -27.37 -0.05 -13.44
N TYR A 8 -28.46 -0.44 -14.11
CA TYR A 8 -29.80 -0.17 -13.60
C TYR A 8 -30.08 -0.72 -12.19
N PRO A 9 -29.81 -1.99 -11.86
CA PRO A 9 -30.02 -2.49 -10.51
C PRO A 9 -29.15 -1.80 -9.48
N LEU A 10 -27.92 -1.42 -9.81
CA LEU A 10 -26.97 -0.74 -8.91
C LEU A 10 -27.49 0.65 -8.50
N VAL A 11 -28.01 1.41 -9.47
CA VAL A 11 -28.42 2.79 -9.20
C VAL A 11 -29.88 2.93 -8.77
N ARG A 12 -30.72 1.93 -9.00
CA ARG A 12 -32.16 1.96 -8.70
C ARG A 12 -32.48 2.43 -7.28
N PRO A 13 -31.76 1.99 -6.21
CA PRO A 13 -32.00 2.47 -4.85
C PRO A 13 -31.73 3.96 -4.65
N LEU A 14 -30.93 4.56 -5.52
CA LEU A 14 -30.52 5.97 -5.44
C LEU A 14 -31.52 6.92 -6.13
N TYR A 15 -32.53 6.38 -6.79
CA TYR A 15 -33.54 7.15 -7.54
C TYR A 15 -34.91 7.10 -6.84
N SER A 16 -35.56 8.27 -6.79
CA SER A 16 -36.93 8.38 -6.28
C SER A 16 -37.92 7.77 -7.28
N SER A 17 -38.95 7.11 -6.78
CA SER A 17 -40.09 6.64 -7.57
C SER A 17 -41.08 7.76 -7.96
N PHE A 18 -40.91 8.96 -7.40
CA PHE A 18 -41.79 10.13 -7.60
C PHE A 18 -41.03 11.32 -8.19
N GLY A 19 -41.74 12.12 -8.98
CA GLY A 19 -41.21 13.35 -9.56
C GLY A 19 -40.94 13.27 -11.07
N ARG A 20 -40.24 14.31 -11.60
CA ARG A 20 -39.88 14.35 -13.02
C ARG A 20 -38.93 13.18 -13.36
N PRO A 21 -39.14 12.46 -14.46
CA PRO A 21 -38.23 11.42 -14.93
C PRO A 21 -36.80 11.97 -15.03
N SER A 22 -35.85 11.21 -14.50
CA SER A 22 -34.42 11.54 -14.59
C SER A 22 -33.90 11.15 -15.98
N ILE A 23 -32.74 11.71 -16.35
CA ILE A 23 -32.01 11.20 -17.52
C ILE A 23 -31.56 9.78 -17.19
N ASP A 24 -31.56 8.94 -18.20
CA ASP A 24 -31.12 7.55 -18.11
C ASP A 24 -29.70 7.46 -17.51
N PRO A 25 -29.51 6.74 -16.41
CA PRO A 25 -28.21 6.60 -15.78
C PRO A 25 -27.15 6.00 -16.72
N VAL A 26 -27.52 5.05 -17.56
CA VAL A 26 -26.60 4.44 -18.54
C VAL A 26 -26.04 5.49 -19.50
N VAL A 27 -26.88 6.43 -19.97
CA VAL A 27 -26.42 7.53 -20.81
C VAL A 27 -25.40 8.41 -20.04
N LEU A 28 -25.65 8.70 -18.77
CA LEU A 28 -24.73 9.51 -17.96
C LEU A 28 -23.38 8.82 -17.75
N PHE A 29 -23.38 7.53 -17.45
CA PHE A 29 -22.11 6.77 -17.28
C PHE A 29 -21.36 6.60 -18.60
N LYS A 30 -22.06 6.36 -19.71
CA LYS A 30 -21.44 6.34 -21.04
C LYS A 30 -20.83 7.69 -21.44
N MET A 31 -21.46 8.83 -21.07
CA MET A 31 -20.86 10.17 -21.27
C MET A 31 -19.55 10.31 -20.50
N LEU A 32 -19.51 9.82 -19.25
CA LEU A 32 -18.30 9.80 -18.45
C LEU A 32 -17.23 8.90 -19.08
N PHE A 33 -17.62 7.74 -19.60
CA PHE A 33 -16.72 6.83 -20.30
C PHE A 33 -16.08 7.49 -21.53
N ILE A 34 -16.86 8.21 -22.35
CA ILE A 34 -16.33 9.01 -23.47
C ILE A 34 -15.31 10.04 -22.95
N ASN A 35 -15.66 10.77 -21.88
CA ASN A 35 -14.82 11.81 -21.30
C ASN A 35 -13.41 11.26 -20.96
N PHE A 36 -13.33 10.14 -20.25
CA PHE A 36 -12.07 9.55 -19.85
C PHE A 36 -11.33 8.86 -21.00
N THR A 37 -12.03 8.08 -21.81
CA THR A 37 -11.41 7.31 -22.91
C THR A 37 -10.74 8.21 -23.95
N PHE A 38 -11.35 9.35 -24.24
CA PHE A 38 -10.82 10.30 -25.23
C PHE A 38 -10.06 11.49 -24.61
N GLY A 39 -9.80 11.47 -23.31
CA GLY A 39 -9.02 12.51 -22.62
C GLY A 39 -9.67 13.90 -22.67
N ILE A 40 -10.99 13.98 -22.71
CA ILE A 40 -11.69 15.24 -22.76
C ILE A 40 -11.73 15.87 -21.34
N HIS A 41 -11.09 17.03 -21.15
CA HIS A 41 -10.83 17.60 -19.82
C HIS A 41 -12.04 18.17 -19.07
N SER A 42 -13.23 18.25 -19.70
CA SER A 42 -14.42 18.74 -19.00
C SER A 42 -15.71 18.15 -19.55
N MET A 43 -16.69 17.89 -18.69
CA MET A 43 -18.00 17.39 -19.07
C MET A 43 -18.74 18.36 -20.02
N ARG A 44 -18.52 19.67 -19.88
CA ARG A 44 -19.09 20.67 -20.81
C ARG A 44 -18.59 20.41 -22.24
N ARG A 45 -17.28 20.23 -22.41
CA ARG A 45 -16.69 19.95 -23.72
C ARG A 45 -17.14 18.57 -24.24
N THR A 46 -17.26 17.58 -23.38
CA THR A 46 -17.82 16.28 -23.75
C THR A 46 -19.22 16.43 -24.34
N CYS A 47 -20.10 17.21 -23.70
CA CYS A 47 -21.44 17.47 -24.24
C CYS A 47 -21.40 18.17 -25.60
N GLU A 48 -20.51 19.15 -25.80
CA GLU A 48 -20.37 19.83 -27.11
C GLU A 48 -19.87 18.87 -28.21
N GLU A 49 -18.91 18.01 -27.88
CA GLU A 49 -18.41 17.00 -28.82
C GLU A 49 -19.48 15.95 -29.17
N ILE A 50 -20.28 15.50 -28.17
CA ILE A 50 -21.39 14.58 -28.41
C ILE A 50 -22.44 15.16 -29.37
N LYS A 51 -22.68 16.46 -29.32
CA LYS A 51 -23.65 17.12 -30.23
C LYS A 51 -23.29 16.94 -31.70
N VAL A 52 -22.00 16.93 -32.02
CA VAL A 52 -21.51 16.93 -33.42
C VAL A 52 -20.88 15.60 -33.86
N ASN A 53 -20.59 14.68 -32.91
CA ASN A 53 -20.00 13.39 -33.23
C ASN A 53 -21.03 12.27 -33.26
N LEU A 54 -21.32 11.78 -34.44
CA LEU A 54 -22.31 10.71 -34.65
C LEU A 54 -21.92 9.38 -33.98
N ALA A 55 -20.63 9.07 -33.88
CA ALA A 55 -20.16 7.85 -33.19
C ALA A 55 -20.44 7.93 -31.69
N TYR A 56 -20.24 9.09 -31.07
CA TYR A 56 -20.58 9.29 -29.65
C TYR A 56 -22.09 9.22 -29.41
N ARG A 57 -22.90 9.84 -30.30
CA ARG A 57 -24.36 9.75 -30.22
C ARG A 57 -24.83 8.31 -30.32
N TRP A 58 -24.32 7.57 -31.31
CA TRP A 58 -24.63 6.15 -31.48
C TRP A 58 -24.25 5.33 -30.24
N PHE A 59 -23.07 5.53 -29.68
CA PHE A 59 -22.63 4.85 -28.46
C PHE A 59 -23.57 5.13 -27.28
N LEU A 60 -24.07 6.34 -27.16
CA LEU A 60 -25.04 6.74 -26.13
C LEU A 60 -26.45 6.22 -26.38
N GLY A 61 -26.75 5.77 -27.58
CA GLY A 61 -28.12 5.41 -28.04
C GLY A 61 -28.99 6.62 -28.36
N LEU A 62 -28.38 7.79 -28.67
CA LEU A 62 -29.08 9.02 -29.03
C LEU A 62 -29.26 9.12 -30.54
N SER A 63 -30.48 9.43 -31.02
CA SER A 63 -30.75 9.81 -32.40
C SER A 63 -30.20 11.20 -32.71
N ILE A 64 -30.23 11.59 -33.98
CA ILE A 64 -29.75 12.91 -34.43
C ILE A 64 -30.54 14.05 -33.77
N ASP A 65 -31.83 13.85 -33.57
CA ASP A 65 -32.76 14.85 -33.03
C ASP A 65 -32.84 14.86 -31.49
N ASP A 66 -32.27 13.86 -30.82
CA ASP A 66 -32.32 13.79 -29.38
C ASP A 66 -31.44 14.88 -28.72
N GLU A 67 -31.92 15.45 -27.62
CA GLU A 67 -31.17 16.41 -26.83
C GLU A 67 -30.04 15.73 -26.06
N VAL A 68 -28.83 16.28 -26.16
CA VAL A 68 -27.69 15.83 -25.35
C VAL A 68 -27.88 16.34 -23.94
N PRO A 69 -27.72 15.50 -22.89
CA PRO A 69 -27.83 15.90 -21.51
C PRO A 69 -26.92 17.09 -21.16
N ASN A 70 -27.41 17.99 -20.33
CA ASN A 70 -26.63 19.13 -19.88
C ASN A 70 -25.46 18.66 -18.98
N TYR A 71 -24.29 19.27 -19.12
CA TYR A 71 -23.10 18.95 -18.33
C TYR A 71 -23.33 19.04 -16.82
N SER A 72 -24.17 19.96 -16.34
CA SER A 72 -24.49 20.09 -14.92
C SER A 72 -25.28 18.92 -14.37
N THR A 73 -26.00 18.19 -15.23
CA THR A 73 -26.77 17.00 -14.81
C THR A 73 -25.86 15.93 -14.24
N TRP A 74 -24.71 15.68 -14.88
CA TRP A 74 -23.72 14.75 -14.35
C TRP A 74 -23.24 15.19 -12.95
N SER A 75 -22.75 16.43 -12.81
CA SER A 75 -22.22 16.92 -11.54
C SER A 75 -23.25 16.87 -10.40
N GLN A 76 -24.51 17.20 -10.70
CA GLN A 76 -25.58 17.12 -9.71
C GLN A 76 -25.92 15.68 -9.30
N ASN A 77 -25.95 14.75 -10.26
CA ASN A 77 -26.17 13.34 -9.94
C ASN A 77 -24.99 12.76 -9.15
N TYR A 78 -23.76 13.11 -9.50
CA TYR A 78 -22.58 12.69 -8.74
C TYR A 78 -22.71 13.15 -7.26
N ILE A 79 -22.90 14.44 -7.02
CA ILE A 79 -22.97 14.97 -5.64
C ILE A 79 -24.15 14.41 -4.84
N ARG A 80 -25.30 14.17 -5.50
CA ARG A 80 -26.53 13.80 -4.77
C ARG A 80 -26.78 12.32 -4.67
N ARG A 81 -26.16 11.49 -5.52
CA ARG A 81 -26.48 10.07 -5.67
C ARG A 81 -25.27 9.16 -5.72
N TYR A 82 -24.27 9.48 -6.55
CA TYR A 82 -23.21 8.51 -6.88
C TYR A 82 -21.97 8.65 -6.03
N GLY A 83 -21.66 9.85 -5.49
CA GLY A 83 -20.39 10.14 -4.82
C GLY A 83 -20.09 9.28 -3.62
N ASP A 84 -21.14 8.95 -2.83
CA ASP A 84 -21.02 8.11 -1.64
C ASP A 84 -21.50 6.67 -1.87
N SER A 85 -21.56 6.24 -3.13
CA SER A 85 -22.03 4.89 -3.53
C SER A 85 -20.92 4.05 -4.12
N GLU A 86 -21.05 2.73 -4.02
CA GLU A 86 -20.12 1.75 -4.59
C GLU A 86 -20.27 1.55 -6.12
N VAL A 87 -21.07 2.39 -6.78
CA VAL A 87 -21.40 2.21 -8.22
C VAL A 87 -20.16 2.25 -9.11
N PHE A 88 -19.16 3.08 -8.77
CA PHE A 88 -17.93 3.16 -9.57
C PHE A 88 -17.08 1.91 -9.43
N ASP A 89 -17.00 1.36 -8.23
CA ASP A 89 -16.24 0.14 -7.95
C ASP A 89 -16.89 -1.06 -8.65
N GLU A 90 -18.21 -1.14 -8.63
CA GLU A 90 -18.97 -2.18 -9.36
C GLU A 90 -18.83 -2.06 -10.88
N ILE A 91 -18.84 -0.83 -11.43
CA ILE A 91 -18.57 -0.61 -12.86
C ILE A 91 -17.14 -1.03 -13.22
N PHE A 92 -16.18 -0.68 -12.37
CA PHE A 92 -14.79 -1.07 -12.55
C PHE A 92 -14.63 -2.60 -12.56
N LYS A 93 -15.17 -3.29 -11.55
CA LYS A 93 -15.17 -4.77 -11.48
C LYS A 93 -15.77 -5.38 -12.73
N LYS A 94 -16.93 -4.88 -13.17
CA LYS A 94 -17.61 -5.42 -14.34
C LYS A 94 -16.81 -5.26 -15.63
N ILE A 95 -16.10 -4.14 -15.80
CA ILE A 95 -15.22 -3.92 -16.96
C ILE A 95 -14.05 -4.91 -16.93
N ILE A 96 -13.45 -5.15 -15.76
CA ILE A 96 -12.36 -6.12 -15.64
C ILE A 96 -12.85 -7.55 -15.84
N GLU A 97 -14.01 -7.93 -15.31
CA GLU A 97 -14.63 -9.25 -15.59
C GLU A 97 -14.81 -9.50 -17.09
N GLU A 98 -15.32 -8.51 -17.82
CA GLU A 98 -15.45 -8.59 -19.29
C GLU A 98 -14.07 -8.73 -19.97
N ALA A 99 -13.06 -7.98 -19.52
CA ALA A 99 -11.70 -8.07 -20.05
C ALA A 99 -11.08 -9.45 -19.79
N ILE A 100 -11.30 -10.04 -18.63
CA ILE A 100 -10.90 -11.41 -18.29
C ILE A 100 -11.61 -12.43 -19.20
N ALA A 101 -12.92 -12.29 -19.38
CA ALA A 101 -13.73 -13.19 -20.22
C ALA A 101 -13.28 -13.20 -21.69
N TYR A 102 -12.61 -12.15 -22.16
CA TYR A 102 -12.01 -12.05 -23.50
C TYR A 102 -10.51 -12.31 -23.55
N ASP A 103 -9.92 -12.87 -22.48
CA ASP A 103 -8.49 -13.17 -22.37
C ASP A 103 -7.56 -11.95 -22.56
N PHE A 104 -8.02 -10.74 -22.23
CA PHE A 104 -7.18 -9.54 -22.26
C PHE A 104 -6.33 -9.37 -21.00
N VAL A 105 -6.73 -9.98 -19.89
CA VAL A 105 -6.11 -9.87 -18.59
C VAL A 105 -5.42 -11.19 -18.23
N ASP A 106 -4.18 -11.10 -17.80
CA ASP A 106 -3.40 -12.23 -17.28
C ASP A 106 -3.26 -12.09 -15.76
N LEU A 107 -4.02 -12.90 -15.02
CA LEU A 107 -4.04 -12.86 -13.55
C LEU A 107 -2.87 -13.60 -12.88
N ASP A 108 -2.09 -14.41 -13.61
CA ASP A 108 -1.01 -15.22 -13.02
C ASP A 108 0.04 -14.37 -12.32
N THR A 109 0.40 -13.24 -12.91
CA THR A 109 1.43 -12.33 -12.38
C THR A 109 0.91 -10.91 -12.23
N VAL A 110 0.93 -10.40 -10.99
CA VAL A 110 0.45 -9.07 -10.63
C VAL A 110 1.60 -8.15 -10.24
N PHE A 111 1.51 -6.89 -10.64
CA PHE A 111 2.47 -5.83 -10.35
C PHE A 111 1.82 -4.78 -9.44
N GLY A 112 2.45 -4.48 -8.31
CA GLY A 112 1.95 -3.48 -7.36
C GLY A 112 2.92 -2.32 -7.18
N ASP A 113 2.40 -1.09 -7.11
CA ASP A 113 3.19 0.11 -6.86
C ASP A 113 2.40 1.19 -6.11
N GLY A 114 3.12 1.95 -5.30
CA GLY A 114 2.57 3.06 -4.52
C GLY A 114 2.95 4.41 -5.11
N THR A 115 1.97 5.18 -5.54
CA THR A 115 2.18 6.53 -6.08
C THR A 115 1.58 7.59 -5.16
N HIS A 116 2.34 8.66 -4.87
CA HIS A 116 1.84 9.77 -4.07
C HIS A 116 1.31 10.88 -4.98
N ARG A 117 0.05 11.27 -4.77
CA ARG A 117 -0.59 12.38 -5.46
C ARG A 117 -0.81 13.55 -4.52
N LYS A 118 -0.30 14.72 -4.90
CA LYS A 118 -0.47 15.94 -4.13
C LYS A 118 -1.95 16.32 -4.07
N ALA A 119 -2.46 16.53 -2.85
CA ALA A 119 -3.81 17.00 -2.61
C ALA A 119 -3.97 18.47 -3.04
N ASN A 120 -5.20 18.85 -3.41
CA ASN A 120 -5.53 20.25 -3.65
C ASN A 120 -5.74 20.99 -2.32
N ALA A 121 -4.73 20.97 -1.47
CA ALA A 121 -4.73 21.48 -0.12
C ALA A 121 -3.70 22.59 0.07
N ASN A 122 -4.06 23.63 0.85
CA ASN A 122 -3.12 24.66 1.23
C ASN A 122 -2.23 24.18 2.37
N SER A 123 -0.94 23.98 2.11
CA SER A 123 0.03 23.47 3.08
C SER A 123 0.23 24.35 4.33
N ARG A 124 -0.16 25.63 4.26
CA ARG A 124 -0.08 26.59 5.38
C ARG A 124 -1.34 26.59 6.24
N LYS A 125 -2.48 26.12 5.73
CA LYS A 125 -3.77 26.03 6.44
C LYS A 125 -3.94 24.64 7.02
N HIS A 126 -3.32 24.40 8.16
CA HIS A 126 -3.42 23.12 8.87
C HIS A 126 -3.60 23.35 10.38
N GLU A 127 -4.02 22.33 11.06
CA GLU A 127 -4.07 22.25 12.51
C GLU A 127 -3.38 20.95 12.96
N ASN A 128 -2.96 20.90 14.20
CA ASN A 128 -2.48 19.67 14.81
C ASN A 128 -3.68 18.98 15.45
N LYS A 129 -3.87 17.71 15.13
CA LYS A 129 -4.92 16.87 15.71
C LYS A 129 -4.28 15.66 16.37
N VAL A 130 -4.71 15.35 17.58
CA VAL A 130 -4.31 14.13 18.28
C VAL A 130 -5.17 12.99 17.76
N VAL A 131 -4.52 11.91 17.33
CA VAL A 131 -5.17 10.71 16.83
C VAL A 131 -4.63 9.47 17.55
N GLU A 132 -5.44 8.44 17.63
CA GLU A 132 -5.03 7.15 18.15
C GLU A 132 -3.94 6.50 17.26
N ILE A 133 -3.02 5.76 17.90
CA ILE A 133 -2.04 4.93 17.19
C ILE A 133 -2.72 3.59 16.91
N VAL A 134 -3.19 3.41 15.70
CA VAL A 134 -3.80 2.15 15.25
C VAL A 134 -2.74 1.05 15.24
N LYS A 135 -3.07 -0.12 15.81
CA LYS A 135 -2.24 -1.33 15.72
C LYS A 135 -2.11 -1.75 14.25
N LYS A 136 -0.96 -2.30 13.91
CA LYS A 136 -0.77 -2.95 12.61
C LYS A 136 -1.47 -4.30 12.63
N TYR A 137 -1.94 -4.77 11.48
CA TYR A 137 -2.66 -6.02 11.34
C TYR A 137 -1.92 -7.25 11.92
N TYR A 138 -0.60 -7.21 11.92
CA TYR A 138 0.27 -8.30 12.39
C TYR A 138 0.79 -8.14 13.82
N ASP A 139 0.41 -7.08 14.56
CA ASP A 139 1.03 -6.77 15.87
C ASP A 139 0.77 -7.87 16.92
N ASP A 140 -0.40 -8.48 16.91
CA ASP A 140 -0.75 -9.54 17.86
C ASP A 140 0.01 -10.83 17.53
N GLU A 141 0.06 -11.26 16.27
CA GLU A 141 0.85 -12.42 15.82
C GLU A 141 2.35 -12.20 16.04
N LEU A 142 2.82 -10.97 15.80
CA LEU A 142 4.21 -10.61 16.07
C LEU A 142 4.55 -10.73 17.56
N LEU A 143 3.65 -10.32 18.44
CA LEU A 143 3.84 -10.41 19.88
C LEU A 143 3.90 -11.89 20.34
N GLU A 144 3.05 -12.74 19.78
CA GLU A 144 3.08 -14.18 20.04
C GLU A 144 4.42 -14.78 19.62
N GLU A 145 4.89 -14.48 18.41
CA GLU A 145 6.16 -15.00 17.90
C GLU A 145 7.36 -14.46 18.68
N ILE A 146 7.34 -13.19 19.07
CA ILE A 146 8.34 -12.60 19.97
C ILE A 146 8.39 -13.37 21.30
N ASN A 147 7.24 -13.67 21.89
CA ASN A 147 7.16 -14.34 23.18
C ASN A 147 7.58 -15.82 23.09
N LYS A 148 7.27 -16.48 21.99
CA LYS A 148 7.75 -17.82 21.68
C LYS A 148 9.27 -17.84 21.55
N ASP A 149 9.84 -16.91 20.79
CA ASP A 149 11.28 -16.75 20.62
C ASP A 149 12.00 -16.45 21.96
N ARG A 150 11.45 -15.51 22.74
CA ARG A 150 12.00 -15.16 24.07
C ARG A 150 11.96 -16.33 25.03
N LYS A 151 10.89 -17.14 25.00
CA LYS A 151 10.77 -18.36 25.81
C LYS A 151 11.82 -19.39 25.43
N ALA A 152 12.07 -19.59 24.13
CA ALA A 152 13.13 -20.48 23.63
C ALA A 152 14.53 -20.06 24.14
N HIS A 153 14.74 -18.78 24.36
CA HIS A 153 15.98 -18.20 24.87
C HIS A 153 15.95 -17.91 26.39
N GLU A 154 15.04 -18.50 27.14
CA GLU A 154 14.91 -18.33 28.60
C GLU A 154 14.72 -16.86 29.04
N LYS A 155 14.11 -16.02 28.19
CA LYS A 155 13.80 -14.63 28.50
C LYS A 155 12.36 -14.48 28.97
N LYS A 156 12.12 -13.49 29.82
CA LYS A 156 10.76 -13.15 30.26
C LYS A 156 9.93 -12.66 29.07
N PRO A 157 8.66 -13.09 28.95
CA PRO A 157 7.78 -12.61 27.88
C PRO A 157 7.56 -11.10 27.97
N ILE A 158 7.33 -10.49 26.84
CA ILE A 158 6.86 -9.11 26.76
C ILE A 158 5.35 -9.15 27.08
N LYS A 159 4.91 -8.38 28.04
CA LYS A 159 3.50 -8.24 28.36
C LYS A 159 2.82 -7.49 27.21
N GLU A 160 1.62 -7.93 26.85
CA GLU A 160 0.72 -7.14 26.04
C GLU A 160 0.65 -5.71 26.60
N THR A 161 0.70 -4.75 25.72
CA THR A 161 0.31 -3.40 26.10
C THR A 161 -1.16 -3.50 26.46
N LYS A 162 -1.49 -3.42 27.77
CA LYS A 162 -2.89 -3.32 28.18
C LYS A 162 -3.55 -2.26 27.33
N ASP A 163 -4.80 -2.47 26.97
CA ASP A 163 -5.60 -1.45 26.30
C ASP A 163 -5.34 -0.12 26.98
N ILE A 164 -4.74 0.79 26.22
CA ILE A 164 -4.38 2.09 26.75
C ILE A 164 -5.71 2.84 26.80
N GLU A 165 -6.19 3.13 28.01
CA GLU A 165 -7.32 4.03 28.17
C GLU A 165 -6.94 5.38 27.55
N LEU A 166 -7.62 5.69 26.45
CA LEU A 166 -7.47 6.97 25.76
C LEU A 166 -8.10 8.05 26.63
N ALA A 167 -7.35 9.10 26.87
CA ALA A 167 -7.85 10.25 27.63
C ALA A 167 -8.52 11.24 26.66
N TYR A 168 -9.70 11.69 27.03
CA TYR A 168 -10.47 12.70 26.27
C TYR A 168 -10.60 13.96 27.11
N ASP A 169 -10.58 15.09 26.46
CA ASP A 169 -10.89 16.37 27.06
C ASP A 169 -12.38 16.41 27.40
N GLU A 170 -12.71 16.75 28.65
CA GLU A 170 -14.10 16.71 29.16
C GLU A 170 -15.01 17.78 28.52
N GLU A 171 -14.44 18.89 28.04
CA GLU A 171 -15.20 19.99 27.46
C GLU A 171 -15.37 19.87 25.93
N THR A 172 -14.30 19.41 25.25
CA THR A 172 -14.27 19.36 23.78
C THR A 172 -14.54 17.97 23.22
N GLY A 173 -14.40 16.91 24.03
CA GLY A 173 -14.49 15.51 23.60
C GLY A 173 -13.32 15.09 22.71
N GLU A 174 -12.27 15.88 22.58
CA GLU A 174 -11.11 15.58 21.76
C GLU A 174 -10.11 14.69 22.50
N LEU A 175 -9.36 13.87 21.75
CA LEU A 175 -8.29 13.03 22.29
C LEU A 175 -7.16 13.89 22.85
N ILE A 176 -6.70 13.58 24.07
CA ILE A 176 -5.55 14.21 24.70
C ILE A 176 -4.28 13.46 24.30
N GLU A 177 -3.19 14.21 24.04
CA GLU A 177 -1.89 13.62 23.72
C GLU A 177 -1.33 12.85 24.92
N GLY A 178 -1.00 11.56 24.72
CA GLY A 178 -0.53 10.66 25.76
C GLY A 178 -0.08 9.31 25.21
N LYS A 179 -0.06 8.31 26.09
CA LYS A 179 0.21 6.93 25.65
C LYS A 179 -0.88 6.45 24.69
N GLY A 180 -0.49 5.89 23.54
CA GLY A 180 -1.45 5.37 22.54
C GLY A 180 -1.95 6.42 21.56
N THR A 181 -1.53 7.68 21.67
CA THR A 181 -1.90 8.75 20.75
C THR A 181 -0.68 9.39 20.11
N LYS A 182 -0.89 10.04 18.98
CA LYS A 182 0.13 10.86 18.29
C LYS A 182 -0.50 12.12 17.71
N SER A 183 0.26 13.20 17.69
CA SER A 183 -0.17 14.44 17.03
C SER A 183 0.18 14.38 15.53
N ILE A 184 -0.81 14.62 14.69
CA ILE A 184 -0.66 14.70 13.23
C ILE A 184 -1.12 16.07 12.72
N LYS A 185 -0.58 16.46 11.56
CA LYS A 185 -1.06 17.66 10.85
C LYS A 185 -2.20 17.29 9.95
N VAL A 186 -3.34 17.96 10.11
CA VAL A 186 -4.54 17.80 9.30
C VAL A 186 -4.78 19.08 8.51
N SER A 187 -5.06 18.95 7.22
CA SER A 187 -5.39 20.10 6.37
C SER A 187 -6.78 20.61 6.68
N LYS A 188 -6.93 21.96 6.77
CA LYS A 188 -8.27 22.58 6.92
C LYS A 188 -9.06 22.65 5.62
N THR A 189 -8.40 22.50 4.47
CA THR A 189 -9.03 22.57 3.14
C THR A 189 -9.34 21.21 2.55
N ASP A 190 -8.63 20.18 3.02
CA ASP A 190 -8.78 18.78 2.58
C ASP A 190 -8.39 17.86 3.76
N PRO A 191 -9.31 17.65 4.73
CA PRO A 191 -9.03 16.93 5.97
C PRO A 191 -8.66 15.45 5.78
N GLU A 192 -9.09 14.83 4.68
CA GLU A 192 -8.82 13.42 4.36
C GLU A 192 -7.39 13.21 3.86
N SER A 193 -6.75 14.27 3.36
CA SER A 193 -5.36 14.19 2.90
C SER A 193 -4.36 14.04 4.05
N GLY A 194 -3.30 13.26 3.83
CA GLY A 194 -2.22 13.08 4.80
C GLY A 194 -1.03 14.01 4.56
N CYS A 195 -0.38 14.47 5.64
CA CYS A 195 0.85 15.26 5.54
C CYS A 195 2.03 14.36 5.14
N PHE A 196 2.38 14.38 3.86
CA PHE A 196 3.45 13.59 3.24
C PHE A 196 4.81 14.29 3.31
N HIS A 197 5.86 13.51 3.57
CA HIS A 197 7.23 13.99 3.61
C HIS A 197 8.12 13.11 2.72
N LYS A 198 8.72 13.68 1.66
CA LYS A 198 9.75 13.03 0.86
C LYS A 198 11.08 13.75 1.07
N GLY A 199 11.90 13.19 1.97
CA GLY A 199 13.15 13.82 2.39
C GLY A 199 12.93 15.18 3.06
N GLU A 200 14.00 15.99 3.15
CA GLU A 200 13.92 17.31 3.80
C GLU A 200 13.22 18.39 2.94
N LYS A 201 13.13 18.17 1.63
CA LYS A 201 12.76 19.20 0.65
C LYS A 201 11.28 19.24 0.28
N GLN A 202 10.52 18.17 0.50
CA GLN A 202 9.14 18.10 0.03
C GLN A 202 8.19 17.73 1.17
N LYS A 203 7.41 18.74 1.60
CA LYS A 203 6.32 18.58 2.57
C LYS A 203 5.04 19.08 1.93
N CYS A 204 4.06 18.22 1.75
CA CYS A 204 2.76 18.59 1.21
C CYS A 204 1.67 17.68 1.76
N PHE A 205 0.43 18.09 1.65
CA PHE A 205 -0.69 17.19 1.80
C PHE A 205 -0.84 16.38 0.53
N ALA A 206 -1.01 15.07 0.68
CA ALA A 206 -1.06 14.13 -0.42
C ALA A 206 -1.93 12.92 -0.08
N TYR A 207 -2.25 12.15 -1.10
CA TYR A 207 -2.80 10.81 -1.02
C TYR A 207 -1.78 9.80 -1.51
N THR A 208 -1.75 8.63 -0.89
CA THR A 208 -1.07 7.45 -1.40
C THR A 208 -2.07 6.67 -2.23
N ASN A 209 -1.72 6.38 -3.46
CA ASN A 209 -2.50 5.54 -4.38
C ASN A 209 -1.73 4.24 -4.59
N LEU A 210 -2.23 3.14 -4.03
CA LEU A 210 -1.67 1.81 -4.23
C LEU A 210 -2.47 1.11 -5.33
N THR A 211 -1.80 0.76 -6.40
CA THR A 211 -2.41 0.15 -7.59
C THR A 211 -1.81 -1.21 -7.84
N PHE A 212 -2.65 -2.17 -8.19
CA PHE A 212 -2.25 -3.46 -8.72
C PHE A 212 -2.70 -3.59 -10.17
N CYS A 213 -1.82 -4.06 -11.04
CA CYS A 213 -2.13 -4.33 -12.44
C CYS A 213 -1.58 -5.68 -12.89
N ASP A 214 -2.08 -6.20 -13.99
CA ASP A 214 -1.56 -7.37 -14.67
C ASP A 214 -0.32 -7.04 -15.52
N ARG A 215 0.25 -8.03 -16.21
CA ARG A 215 1.41 -7.85 -17.10
C ARG A 215 1.13 -7.00 -18.34
N HIS A 216 -0.12 -6.78 -18.70
CA HIS A 216 -0.54 -5.95 -19.83
C HIS A 216 -0.86 -4.51 -19.41
N GLY A 217 -0.88 -4.23 -18.11
CA GLY A 217 -1.16 -2.93 -17.52
C GLY A 217 -2.65 -2.69 -17.24
N PHE A 218 -3.49 -3.74 -17.28
CA PHE A 218 -4.87 -3.64 -16.79
C PHE A 218 -4.85 -3.49 -15.27
N VAL A 219 -5.44 -2.41 -14.77
CA VAL A 219 -5.59 -2.20 -13.33
C VAL A 219 -6.61 -3.19 -12.78
N LEU A 220 -6.19 -4.01 -11.82
CA LEU A 220 -7.02 -5.03 -11.16
C LEU A 220 -7.64 -4.49 -9.88
N HIS A 221 -6.87 -3.73 -9.13
CA HIS A 221 -7.30 -3.12 -7.87
C HIS A 221 -6.57 -1.80 -7.63
N ASN A 222 -7.25 -0.86 -6.95
CA ASN A 222 -6.69 0.43 -6.63
C ASN A 222 -7.26 0.95 -5.31
N THR A 223 -6.37 1.26 -4.37
CA THR A 223 -6.73 1.82 -3.06
C THR A 223 -6.12 3.19 -2.87
N VAL A 224 -6.91 4.12 -2.35
CA VAL A 224 -6.46 5.48 -2.02
C VAL A 224 -6.46 5.66 -0.50
N ALA A 225 -5.33 6.08 0.05
CA ALA A 225 -5.15 6.30 1.48
C ALA A 225 -4.52 7.69 1.75
N PRO A 226 -4.65 8.24 2.97
CA PRO A 226 -3.93 9.44 3.36
C PRO A 226 -2.41 9.31 3.19
N GLY A 227 -1.76 10.28 2.57
CA GLY A 227 -0.33 10.23 2.20
C GLY A 227 0.66 10.23 3.38
N ASN A 228 0.20 10.30 4.61
CA ASN A 228 1.01 10.11 5.82
C ASN A 228 1.06 8.65 6.30
N GLN A 229 0.37 7.74 5.62
CA GLN A 229 0.49 6.30 5.83
C GLN A 229 1.61 5.77 4.95
N HIS A 230 2.44 4.88 5.52
CA HIS A 230 3.49 4.22 4.75
C HIS A 230 2.88 3.15 3.84
N ASP A 231 3.43 2.98 2.64
CA ASP A 231 2.93 2.02 1.64
C ASP A 231 2.75 0.61 2.21
N SER A 232 3.65 0.18 3.11
CA SER A 232 3.57 -1.11 3.79
C SER A 232 2.39 -1.26 4.77
N VAL A 233 1.74 -0.16 5.18
CA VAL A 233 0.54 -0.19 6.04
C VAL A 233 -0.71 -0.31 5.16
N VAL A 234 -0.70 0.42 4.04
CA VAL A 234 -1.80 0.40 3.06
C VAL A 234 -1.84 -0.93 2.30
N PHE A 235 -0.69 -1.60 2.18
CA PHE A 235 -0.51 -2.83 1.40
C PHE A 235 -1.45 -3.95 1.85
N HIS A 236 -1.53 -4.22 3.14
CA HIS A 236 -2.29 -5.36 3.67
C HIS A 236 -3.74 -5.35 3.19
N ASP A 237 -4.47 -4.26 3.46
CA ASP A 237 -5.90 -4.16 3.13
C ASP A 237 -6.11 -4.27 1.62
N ALA A 238 -5.32 -3.52 0.83
CA ALA A 238 -5.40 -3.55 -0.63
C ALA A 238 -5.03 -4.93 -1.22
N TYR A 239 -4.06 -5.61 -0.64
CA TYR A 239 -3.65 -6.95 -1.04
C TYR A 239 -4.73 -7.99 -0.70
N ARG A 240 -5.36 -7.90 0.48
CA ARG A 240 -6.47 -8.79 0.84
C ARG A 240 -7.69 -8.58 -0.04
N GLU A 241 -8.03 -7.34 -0.38
CA GLU A 241 -9.11 -7.04 -1.32
C GLU A 241 -8.82 -7.60 -2.73
N LEU A 242 -7.59 -7.49 -3.21
CA LEU A 242 -7.15 -8.11 -4.46
C LEU A 242 -7.31 -9.62 -4.42
N LEU A 243 -6.85 -10.29 -3.35
CA LEU A 243 -6.95 -11.75 -3.20
C LEU A 243 -8.38 -12.22 -3.02
N ASN A 244 -9.23 -11.48 -2.32
CA ASN A 244 -10.66 -11.80 -2.21
C ASN A 244 -11.35 -11.87 -3.56
N THR A 245 -10.84 -11.12 -4.54
CA THR A 245 -11.44 -11.07 -5.88
C THR A 245 -10.79 -12.07 -6.85
N TYR A 246 -9.45 -12.20 -6.82
CA TYR A 246 -8.69 -12.94 -7.85
C TYR A 246 -7.70 -13.97 -7.29
N GLY A 247 -7.70 -14.22 -5.97
CA GLY A 247 -6.64 -14.98 -5.28
C GLY A 247 -6.32 -16.35 -5.87
N ASP A 248 -7.35 -17.07 -6.28
CA ASP A 248 -7.19 -18.41 -6.88
C ASP A 248 -6.38 -18.43 -8.20
N SER A 249 -6.26 -17.27 -8.86
CA SER A 249 -5.58 -17.11 -10.14
C SER A 249 -4.20 -16.44 -10.03
N ILE A 250 -3.88 -15.86 -8.86
CA ILE A 250 -2.63 -15.12 -8.66
C ILE A 250 -1.58 -16.05 -8.06
N HIS A 251 -0.48 -16.27 -8.79
CA HIS A 251 0.64 -17.09 -8.33
C HIS A 251 1.91 -16.28 -8.08
N ASN A 252 2.01 -15.10 -8.71
CA ASN A 252 3.20 -14.27 -8.67
C ASN A 252 2.84 -12.80 -8.41
N ILE A 253 3.63 -12.15 -7.56
CA ILE A 253 3.48 -10.71 -7.31
C ILE A 253 4.82 -10.00 -7.39
N SER A 254 4.88 -8.87 -8.08
CA SER A 254 6.08 -8.06 -8.21
C SER A 254 5.87 -6.67 -7.60
N LEU A 255 6.70 -6.31 -6.62
CA LEU A 255 6.61 -5.07 -5.85
C LEU A 255 7.94 -4.33 -5.84
N ASP A 256 7.92 -3.03 -5.44
CA ASP A 256 9.13 -2.24 -5.30
C ASP A 256 9.87 -2.48 -3.95
N ALA A 257 11.02 -1.82 -3.76
CA ALA A 257 11.83 -1.94 -2.55
C ALA A 257 11.13 -1.38 -1.28
N GLY A 258 10.11 -0.57 -1.42
CA GLY A 258 9.33 -0.01 -0.32
C GLY A 258 8.57 -1.08 0.45
N PHE A 259 8.12 -2.11 -0.26
CA PHE A 259 7.34 -3.22 0.30
C PHE A 259 8.19 -4.35 0.90
N ILE A 260 9.53 -4.31 0.81
CA ILE A 260 10.40 -5.32 1.40
C ILE A 260 10.45 -5.17 2.92
N THR A 261 9.51 -5.80 3.59
CA THR A 261 9.46 -5.95 5.04
C THR A 261 9.26 -7.43 5.40
N PRO A 262 9.75 -7.91 6.56
CA PRO A 262 9.53 -9.31 6.96
C PRO A 262 8.05 -9.70 7.02
N ALA A 263 7.17 -8.79 7.46
CA ALA A 263 5.74 -9.04 7.57
C ALA A 263 5.07 -9.21 6.18
N ILE A 264 5.37 -8.34 5.22
CA ILE A 264 4.82 -8.44 3.85
C ILE A 264 5.35 -9.68 3.14
N CYS A 265 6.67 -9.97 3.27
CA CYS A 265 7.24 -11.18 2.67
C CYS A 265 6.59 -12.44 3.26
N ARG A 266 6.35 -12.48 4.58
CA ARG A 266 5.66 -13.56 5.24
C ARG A 266 4.25 -13.72 4.69
N GLU A 267 3.46 -12.66 4.68
CA GLU A 267 2.08 -12.65 4.22
C GLU A 267 1.94 -13.22 2.80
N ILE A 268 2.76 -12.74 1.87
CA ILE A 268 2.73 -13.19 0.47
C ILE A 268 3.13 -14.67 0.34
N ILE A 269 4.17 -15.10 1.06
CA ILE A 269 4.69 -16.48 0.97
C ILE A 269 3.73 -17.46 1.65
N GLU A 270 3.11 -17.11 2.79
CA GLU A 270 2.12 -17.94 3.48
C GLU A 270 0.83 -18.12 2.67
N ASP A 271 0.47 -17.14 1.83
CA ASP A 271 -0.62 -17.26 0.86
C ASP A 271 -0.24 -18.14 -0.36
N GLY A 272 0.99 -18.66 -0.42
CA GLY A 272 1.48 -19.50 -1.52
C GLY A 272 1.85 -18.71 -2.78
N ILE A 273 1.92 -17.38 -2.70
CA ILE A 273 2.26 -16.49 -3.82
C ILE A 273 3.77 -16.21 -3.81
N ARG A 274 4.37 -16.19 -5.00
CA ARG A 274 5.80 -15.99 -5.18
C ARG A 274 6.15 -14.50 -5.33
N PRO A 275 6.90 -13.88 -4.37
CA PRO A 275 7.25 -12.46 -4.44
C PRO A 275 8.48 -12.20 -5.33
N TYR A 276 8.35 -11.35 -6.34
CA TYR A 276 9.46 -10.84 -7.16
C TYR A 276 9.85 -9.45 -6.72
N LEU A 277 10.81 -9.37 -5.81
CA LEU A 277 11.25 -8.15 -5.15
C LEU A 277 12.66 -7.74 -5.59
N PRO A 278 13.02 -6.45 -5.59
CA PRO A 278 14.36 -6.00 -5.92
C PRO A 278 15.33 -6.17 -4.75
N TYR A 279 16.62 -5.99 -5.02
CA TYR A 279 17.60 -5.90 -3.95
C TYR A 279 17.45 -4.59 -3.17
N LYS A 280 17.21 -4.69 -1.87
CA LYS A 280 17.24 -3.54 -0.97
C LYS A 280 18.63 -3.35 -0.40
N ARG A 281 19.33 -2.32 -0.89
CA ARG A 281 20.68 -2.00 -0.42
C ARG A 281 20.64 -1.69 1.08
N PRO A 282 21.49 -2.36 1.91
CA PRO A 282 21.61 -2.02 3.33
C PRO A 282 22.04 -0.55 3.52
N MET A 283 21.33 0.18 4.36
CA MET A 283 21.67 1.57 4.71
C MET A 283 22.78 1.58 5.78
N THR A 284 23.96 1.16 5.39
CA THR A 284 25.15 1.18 6.24
C THR A 284 25.99 2.40 5.93
N LYS A 285 26.49 3.08 6.95
CA LYS A 285 27.41 4.23 6.82
C LYS A 285 28.63 3.82 5.99
N LYS A 286 29.08 4.73 5.10
CA LYS A 286 30.28 4.49 4.28
C LYS A 286 31.50 4.17 5.15
N GLY A 287 32.23 3.12 4.80
CA GLY A 287 33.39 2.64 5.54
C GLY A 287 33.09 1.63 6.65
N PHE A 288 31.82 1.31 6.90
CA PHE A 288 31.41 0.29 7.87
C PHE A 288 31.01 -1.03 7.21
N PHE A 289 31.32 -2.14 7.87
CA PHE A 289 30.87 -3.47 7.47
C PHE A 289 29.34 -3.53 7.35
N LYS A 290 28.87 -4.08 6.24
CA LYS A 290 27.45 -4.29 5.98
C LYS A 290 26.96 -5.55 6.69
N LYS A 291 25.64 -5.68 6.87
CA LYS A 291 25.05 -6.82 7.57
C LYS A 291 25.46 -8.17 6.96
N TYR A 292 25.57 -8.27 5.64
CA TYR A 292 25.94 -9.52 4.95
C TYR A 292 27.40 -9.94 5.13
N GLU A 293 28.27 -9.06 5.68
CA GLU A 293 29.65 -9.41 6.02
C GLU A 293 29.75 -10.10 7.40
N TYR A 294 28.62 -10.20 8.11
CA TYR A 294 28.46 -10.99 9.32
C TYR A 294 27.68 -12.25 8.98
N VAL A 295 28.28 -13.43 9.17
CA VAL A 295 27.66 -14.70 8.82
C VAL A 295 26.75 -15.17 9.95
N TYR A 296 25.52 -15.49 9.64
CA TYR A 296 24.60 -16.09 10.59
C TYR A 296 24.75 -17.61 10.61
N ASP A 297 24.99 -18.19 11.77
CA ASP A 297 24.97 -19.62 12.00
C ASP A 297 23.63 -19.99 12.66
N GLU A 298 22.76 -20.63 11.89
CA GLU A 298 21.42 -21.01 12.32
C GLU A 298 21.44 -22.09 13.42
N LYS A 299 22.41 -23.03 13.37
CA LYS A 299 22.49 -24.13 14.33
C LYS A 299 22.93 -23.68 15.72
N LEU A 300 23.81 -22.68 15.77
CA LEU A 300 24.32 -22.12 17.01
C LEU A 300 23.55 -20.85 17.44
N ASP A 301 22.68 -20.32 16.57
CA ASP A 301 21.98 -19.06 16.74
C ASP A 301 22.90 -17.91 17.15
N ILE A 302 23.97 -17.70 16.35
CA ILE A 302 24.97 -16.66 16.52
C ILE A 302 25.26 -15.96 15.19
N TYR A 303 25.80 -14.74 15.27
CA TYR A 303 26.48 -14.13 14.15
C TYR A 303 27.99 -14.21 14.32
N ILE A 304 28.72 -14.50 13.26
CA ILE A 304 30.18 -14.51 13.21
C ILE A 304 30.64 -13.24 12.54
N CYS A 305 31.50 -12.45 13.20
CA CYS A 305 32.01 -11.21 12.64
C CYS A 305 33.20 -11.45 11.67
N PRO A 306 33.59 -10.45 10.85
CA PRO A 306 34.75 -10.56 9.95
C PRO A 306 36.09 -10.93 10.63
N ASN A 307 36.19 -10.77 11.96
CA ASN A 307 37.34 -11.21 12.76
C ASN A 307 37.10 -12.58 13.45
N ASN A 308 36.18 -13.40 12.93
CA ASN A 308 35.83 -14.74 13.46
C ASN A 308 35.51 -14.74 14.97
N LYS A 309 34.78 -13.73 15.45
CA LYS A 309 34.27 -13.69 16.80
C LYS A 309 32.75 -13.73 16.82
N ASP A 310 32.22 -14.39 17.86
CA ASP A 310 30.77 -14.61 18.00
C ASP A 310 30.06 -13.37 18.50
N LEU A 311 28.92 -13.07 17.88
CA LEU A 311 27.90 -12.20 18.44
C LEU A 311 26.75 -13.08 18.91
N LYS A 312 26.50 -13.10 20.20
CA LYS A 312 25.51 -13.97 20.84
C LYS A 312 24.18 -13.27 21.00
N TYR A 313 23.11 -14.05 20.93
CA TYR A 313 21.77 -13.58 21.24
C TYR A 313 21.71 -12.93 22.63
N THR A 314 21.05 -11.81 22.74
CA THR A 314 20.85 -11.10 24.02
C THR A 314 19.40 -10.91 24.38
N THR A 315 18.58 -10.50 23.44
CA THR A 315 17.14 -10.28 23.63
C THR A 315 16.43 -10.15 22.29
N THR A 316 15.11 -10.33 22.31
CA THR A 316 14.22 -9.93 21.22
C THR A 316 13.42 -8.73 21.70
N ASN A 317 13.50 -7.63 20.94
CA ASN A 317 12.86 -6.37 21.31
C ASN A 317 11.36 -6.34 20.91
N LYS A 318 10.64 -5.29 21.33
CA LYS A 318 9.19 -5.13 21.05
C LYS A 318 8.83 -5.02 19.57
N SER A 319 9.79 -4.72 18.70
CA SER A 319 9.60 -4.64 17.24
C SER A 319 9.96 -5.94 16.53
N GLY A 320 10.12 -7.06 17.25
CA GLY A 320 10.41 -8.37 16.69
C GLY A 320 11.86 -8.61 16.28
N TYR A 321 12.80 -7.72 16.65
CA TYR A 321 14.20 -7.93 16.31
C TYR A 321 14.95 -8.63 17.41
N ARG A 322 15.52 -9.80 17.11
CA ARG A 322 16.59 -10.46 17.90
C ARG A 322 17.84 -9.61 17.84
N GLU A 323 18.46 -9.33 18.98
CA GLU A 323 19.70 -8.56 19.07
C GLU A 323 20.85 -9.50 19.42
N TYR A 324 21.85 -9.54 18.54
CA TYR A 324 23.10 -10.28 18.74
C TYR A 324 24.22 -9.30 19.03
N LYS A 325 24.94 -9.52 20.14
CA LYS A 325 25.97 -8.59 20.63
C LYS A 325 27.32 -9.25 20.71
N SER A 326 28.35 -8.54 20.26
CA SER A 326 29.74 -8.95 20.47
C SER A 326 30.13 -8.79 21.93
N ASN A 327 31.10 -9.60 22.40
CA ASN A 327 31.73 -9.39 23.69
C ASN A 327 32.75 -8.23 23.56
N PRO A 328 32.65 -7.17 24.35
CA PRO A 328 33.60 -6.04 24.28
C PRO A 328 35.07 -6.45 24.43
N LYS A 329 35.35 -7.49 25.21
CA LYS A 329 36.73 -8.02 25.39
C LYS A 329 37.31 -8.57 24.10
N ASP A 330 36.48 -9.20 23.24
CA ASP A 330 36.91 -9.74 21.94
C ASP A 330 37.12 -8.62 20.91
N CYS A 331 36.53 -7.46 21.14
CA CYS A 331 36.68 -6.27 20.29
C CYS A 331 37.84 -5.38 20.72
N GLU A 332 38.36 -5.56 21.91
CA GLU A 332 39.52 -4.83 22.44
C GLU A 332 40.75 -5.22 21.61
N GLY A 333 41.40 -4.22 20.97
CA GLY A 333 42.53 -4.47 20.07
C GLY A 333 42.19 -5.07 18.71
N CYS A 334 40.91 -5.17 18.34
CA CYS A 334 40.47 -5.67 17.06
C CYS A 334 40.93 -4.73 15.91
N PRO A 335 41.60 -5.25 14.85
CA PRO A 335 42.09 -4.42 13.77
C PRO A 335 40.97 -3.80 12.91
N PHE A 336 39.75 -4.35 13.01
CA PHE A 336 38.59 -3.89 12.27
C PHE A 336 37.61 -3.03 13.09
N LEU A 337 37.98 -2.63 14.31
CA LEU A 337 37.09 -1.94 15.24
C LEU A 337 36.47 -0.68 14.62
N GLU A 338 37.28 0.16 13.96
CA GLU A 338 36.83 1.41 13.35
C GLU A 338 35.83 1.21 12.20
N GLN A 339 35.95 0.07 11.48
CA GLN A 339 35.02 -0.30 10.40
C GLN A 339 33.78 -1.08 10.91
N CYS A 340 33.82 -1.51 12.18
CA CYS A 340 32.80 -2.35 12.77
C CYS A 340 31.79 -1.54 13.59
N THR A 341 32.25 -0.71 14.53
CA THR A 341 31.37 0.01 15.45
C THR A 341 31.95 1.35 15.93
N GLN A 342 31.05 2.31 16.21
CA GLN A 342 31.37 3.57 16.88
C GLN A 342 30.88 3.59 18.34
N SER A 343 30.47 2.43 18.86
CA SER A 343 30.02 2.31 20.25
C SER A 343 31.16 2.63 21.21
N LYS A 344 30.90 3.46 22.23
CA LYS A 344 31.87 3.77 23.29
C LYS A 344 32.34 2.53 24.05
N ASN A 345 31.51 1.50 24.11
CA ASN A 345 31.80 0.22 24.76
C ASN A 345 32.41 -0.81 23.80
N HIS A 346 32.87 -0.40 22.63
CA HIS A 346 33.40 -1.27 21.58
C HIS A 346 32.51 -2.47 21.21
N GLN A 347 31.19 -2.35 21.45
CA GLN A 347 30.24 -3.43 21.21
C GLN A 347 29.51 -3.26 19.89
N LYS A 348 29.54 -4.30 19.06
CA LYS A 348 28.73 -4.41 17.85
C LYS A 348 27.39 -5.07 18.17
N VAL A 349 26.32 -4.53 17.59
CA VAL A 349 24.98 -5.12 17.63
C VAL A 349 24.54 -5.41 16.20
N ILE A 350 24.09 -6.62 15.93
CA ILE A 350 23.42 -7.04 14.71
C ILE A 350 21.99 -7.44 15.07
N THR A 351 21.04 -7.07 14.25
CA THR A 351 19.64 -7.39 14.48
C THR A 351 19.11 -8.33 13.40
N ARG A 352 18.27 -9.30 13.80
CA ARG A 352 17.56 -10.23 12.91
C ARG A 352 16.09 -10.25 13.32
N HIS A 353 15.17 -10.01 12.39
CA HIS A 353 13.74 -10.08 12.69
C HIS A 353 13.30 -11.53 12.92
N VAL A 354 12.30 -11.76 13.77
CA VAL A 354 11.76 -13.12 14.01
C VAL A 354 11.24 -13.78 12.74
N TRP A 355 10.78 -13.00 11.78
CA TRP A 355 10.34 -13.40 10.44
C TRP A 355 11.38 -13.12 9.33
N GLU A 356 12.67 -13.00 9.66
CA GLU A 356 13.70 -12.68 8.67
C GLU A 356 13.84 -13.77 7.59
N GLU A 357 13.52 -15.02 7.92
CA GLU A 357 13.52 -16.14 6.99
C GLU A 357 12.65 -15.90 5.74
N TYR A 358 11.46 -15.33 5.91
CA TYR A 358 10.59 -15.01 4.77
C TYR A 358 11.20 -13.93 3.87
N ARG A 359 11.91 -12.97 4.44
CA ARG A 359 12.61 -11.96 3.66
C ARG A 359 13.82 -12.56 2.92
N GLU A 360 14.51 -13.51 3.53
CA GLU A 360 15.62 -14.24 2.92
C GLU A 360 15.13 -15.13 1.78
N LEU A 361 14.02 -15.86 1.96
CA LEU A 361 13.37 -16.63 0.90
C LEU A 361 12.97 -15.73 -0.28
N ALA A 362 12.38 -14.56 -0.02
CA ALA A 362 12.06 -13.60 -1.07
C ALA A 362 13.32 -13.06 -1.79
N ASP A 363 14.44 -12.89 -1.08
CA ASP A 363 15.72 -12.47 -1.68
C ASP A 363 16.36 -13.59 -2.52
N GLU A 364 16.18 -14.86 -2.16
CA GLU A 364 16.63 -16.02 -2.94
C GLU A 364 15.92 -16.12 -4.29
N ILE A 365 14.64 -15.81 -4.37
CA ILE A 365 13.88 -15.79 -5.64
C ILE A 365 14.56 -14.87 -6.66
N ARG A 366 15.22 -13.83 -6.24
CA ARG A 366 15.95 -12.90 -7.10
C ARG A 366 17.07 -13.52 -7.93
N TYR A 367 17.58 -14.68 -7.51
CA TYR A 367 18.62 -15.42 -8.24
C TYR A 367 18.07 -16.45 -9.23
N THR A 368 16.74 -16.56 -9.30
CA THR A 368 16.08 -17.47 -10.25
C THR A 368 16.01 -16.88 -11.66
N PRO A 369 15.94 -17.71 -12.71
CA PRO A 369 15.74 -17.22 -14.08
C PRO A 369 14.46 -16.39 -14.23
N GLU A 370 13.37 -16.84 -13.63
CA GLU A 370 12.05 -16.22 -13.74
C GLU A 370 12.03 -14.78 -13.20
N TRP A 371 12.86 -14.49 -12.19
CA TRP A 371 12.98 -13.12 -11.68
C TRP A 371 13.50 -12.15 -12.76
N LYS A 372 14.41 -12.61 -13.61
CA LYS A 372 14.99 -11.79 -14.69
C LYS A 372 13.97 -11.49 -15.79
N ASP A 373 12.98 -12.37 -15.93
CA ASP A 373 11.92 -12.22 -16.92
C ASP A 373 10.75 -11.38 -16.39
N ILE A 374 10.35 -11.59 -15.13
CA ILE A 374 9.15 -10.97 -14.53
C ILE A 374 9.46 -9.59 -13.97
N TYR A 375 10.48 -9.43 -13.12
CA TYR A 375 10.72 -8.17 -12.43
C TYR A 375 10.93 -6.96 -13.36
N PRO A 376 11.64 -7.05 -14.51
CA PRO A 376 11.81 -5.93 -15.43
C PRO A 376 10.51 -5.44 -16.07
N LEU A 377 9.47 -6.28 -16.18
CA LEU A 377 8.16 -5.91 -16.74
C LEU A 377 7.47 -4.78 -15.97
N ARG A 378 7.85 -4.55 -14.70
CA ARG A 378 7.36 -3.40 -13.91
C ARG A 378 7.52 -2.07 -14.66
N LYS A 379 8.63 -1.88 -15.38
CA LYS A 379 8.91 -0.65 -16.14
C LYS A 379 7.98 -0.45 -17.33
N GLU A 380 7.43 -1.54 -17.84
CA GLU A 380 6.53 -1.54 -19.00
C GLU A 380 5.05 -1.52 -18.59
N THR A 381 4.76 -1.85 -17.35
CA THR A 381 3.41 -1.95 -16.79
C THR A 381 3.11 -0.80 -15.83
N ILE A 382 3.44 -0.96 -14.55
CA ILE A 382 2.97 -0.09 -13.47
C ILE A 382 3.82 1.18 -13.29
N GLU A 383 5.08 1.19 -13.76
CA GLU A 383 5.98 2.35 -13.67
C GLU A 383 5.94 3.27 -14.91
N ARG A 384 4.99 3.08 -15.81
CA ARG A 384 4.78 3.89 -17.03
C ARG A 384 4.43 5.35 -16.78
#